data_feb0c8331402c65e6fa9735dae249ee6
#
_entry.id   feb0c8331402c65e6fa9735dae249ee6
#
_cell.length_a   1.000
_cell.length_b   1.000
_cell.length_c   1.000
_cell.angle_alpha   90.00
_cell.angle_beta   90.00
_cell.angle_gamma   90.00
#
_symmetry.space_group_name_H-M   'P 1'
#
loop_
_entity.id
_entity.type
_entity.pdbx_description
1 polymer ?
#
loop_
_entity_poly.entity_id
_entity_poly.type
_entity_poly.pdbx_seq_one_letter_code
_entity_poly.pdbx_strand_id
1 'polypeptide(L)'
;MLLVVGLNASVRAVVSESDTAAALGSGDVPVLGTPRLLALAEAAAVAAVAAQLAPDEITVGTSVTLEHRRASPVGSGLVVEAELTEVDGRRLVFSFIALREESPGQPGDSDEHVLGAGTIERVVISRERFLARATHPPTAP
;
A
#
# COMPACT_ATOMS: atom_id res chain seq x y z
N MET A 1 11.97 -17.87 -9.47
CA MET A 1 11.41 -16.74 -8.73
C MET A 1 12.48 -15.67 -8.58
N LEU A 2 12.17 -14.45 -9.00
CA LEU A 2 13.19 -13.41 -9.06
C LEU A 2 12.66 -12.09 -8.50
N LEU A 3 12.98 -11.82 -7.25
CA LEU A 3 12.66 -10.55 -6.61
C LEU A 3 13.81 -9.59 -6.87
N VAL A 4 13.60 -8.64 -7.77
CA VAL A 4 14.62 -7.67 -8.18
C VAL A 4 14.13 -6.27 -7.96
N VAL A 5 15.03 -5.40 -7.56
CA VAL A 5 14.77 -3.96 -7.44
C VAL A 5 14.25 -3.43 -8.78
N GLY A 6 13.22 -2.59 -8.72
CA GLY A 6 12.56 -2.04 -9.90
C GLY A 6 11.20 -2.64 -10.21
N LEU A 7 10.86 -3.80 -9.62
CA LEU A 7 9.50 -4.34 -9.75
C LEU A 7 8.52 -3.29 -9.22
N ASN A 8 7.45 -3.05 -9.97
CA ASN A 8 6.50 -2.00 -9.63
C ASN A 8 5.09 -2.36 -10.06
N ALA A 9 4.13 -1.66 -9.50
CA ALA A 9 2.74 -1.78 -9.88
C ALA A 9 1.99 -0.53 -9.45
N SER A 10 0.81 -0.33 -10.05
CA SER A 10 -0.07 0.78 -9.69
C SER A 10 -1.45 0.23 -9.39
N VAL A 11 -2.14 0.87 -8.45
CA VAL A 11 -3.56 0.64 -8.20
C VAL A 11 -4.29 1.95 -8.32
N ARG A 12 -5.53 1.91 -8.80
CA ARG A 12 -6.37 3.08 -8.98
C ARG A 12 -7.59 2.97 -8.10
N ALA A 13 -8.09 4.09 -7.63
CA ALA A 13 -9.30 4.13 -6.84
C ALA A 13 -10.04 5.44 -7.08
N VAL A 14 -11.35 5.40 -6.85
CA VAL A 14 -12.19 6.59 -6.75
C VAL A 14 -12.67 6.64 -5.31
N VAL A 15 -12.49 7.77 -4.66
CA VAL A 15 -12.85 7.92 -3.24
C VAL A 15 -14.36 7.76 -3.09
N SER A 16 -14.77 6.78 -2.28
CA SER A 16 -16.18 6.56 -1.92
C SER A 16 -16.42 7.02 -0.49
N GLU A 17 -17.69 7.08 -0.09
CA GLU A 17 -18.02 7.46 1.29
C GLU A 17 -17.38 6.53 2.33
N SER A 18 -17.29 5.23 2.03
CA SER A 18 -16.68 4.27 2.93
C SER A 18 -15.16 4.43 3.08
N ASP A 19 -14.53 5.19 2.20
CA ASP A 19 -13.08 5.46 2.23
C ASP A 19 -12.74 6.70 3.06
N THR A 20 -13.73 7.43 3.55
CA THR A 20 -13.50 8.70 4.24
C THR A 20 -12.97 8.50 5.66
N ALA A 21 -12.25 9.51 6.14
CA ALA A 21 -11.77 9.52 7.52
C ALA A 21 -12.93 9.36 8.51
N ALA A 22 -14.07 10.05 8.24
CA ALA A 22 -15.25 9.92 9.08
C ALA A 22 -15.78 8.49 9.13
N ALA A 23 -15.87 7.81 7.99
CA ALA A 23 -16.38 6.44 7.92
C ALA A 23 -15.41 5.44 8.59
N LEU A 24 -14.10 5.68 8.47
CA LEU A 24 -13.08 4.80 9.04
C LEU A 24 -12.79 5.06 10.52
N GLY A 25 -13.34 6.15 11.07
CA GLY A 25 -13.06 6.51 12.46
C GLY A 25 -11.67 7.10 12.68
N SER A 26 -11.01 7.57 11.62
CA SER A 26 -9.67 8.18 11.71
C SER A 26 -9.71 9.69 11.68
N GLY A 27 -10.87 10.27 11.83
CA GLY A 27 -11.11 11.72 11.83
C GLY A 27 -12.59 11.96 11.66
N ASP A 28 -12.98 13.21 11.42
CA ASP A 28 -14.39 13.58 11.30
C ASP A 28 -14.73 14.31 9.99
N VAL A 29 -13.81 14.27 9.02
CA VAL A 29 -14.00 14.95 7.74
C VAL A 29 -14.32 13.96 6.61
N PRO A 30 -15.12 14.39 5.61
CA PRO A 30 -15.57 13.50 4.53
C PRO A 30 -14.58 13.47 3.35
N VAL A 31 -13.34 13.18 3.64
CA VAL A 31 -12.26 13.05 2.64
C VAL A 31 -11.55 11.73 2.83
N LEU A 32 -10.78 11.31 1.83
CA LEU A 32 -10.01 10.06 1.90
C LEU A 32 -9.26 9.95 3.23
N GLY A 33 -9.53 8.90 3.97
CA GLY A 33 -8.87 8.65 5.24
C GLY A 33 -7.46 8.09 5.05
N THR A 34 -6.54 8.48 5.93
CA THR A 34 -5.16 8.00 5.89
C THR A 34 -5.06 6.46 5.93
N PRO A 35 -5.85 5.74 6.74
CA PRO A 35 -5.80 4.28 6.71
C PRO A 35 -6.15 3.68 5.35
N ARG A 36 -7.08 4.30 4.61
CA ARG A 36 -7.44 3.83 3.27
C ARG A 36 -6.32 4.09 2.27
N LEU A 37 -5.68 5.25 2.36
CA LEU A 37 -4.52 5.57 1.52
C LEU A 37 -3.40 4.55 1.75
N LEU A 38 -3.14 4.21 3.00
CA LEU A 38 -2.16 3.19 3.34
C LEU A 38 -2.53 1.83 2.74
N ALA A 39 -3.80 1.44 2.86
CA ALA A 39 -4.25 0.16 2.29
C ALA A 39 -4.04 0.10 0.78
N LEU A 40 -4.27 1.20 0.07
CA LEU A 40 -4.02 1.29 -1.37
C LEU A 40 -2.52 1.16 -1.69
N ALA A 41 -1.67 1.79 -0.88
CA ALA A 41 -0.22 1.69 -1.06
C ALA A 41 0.27 0.26 -0.81
N GLU A 42 -0.26 -0.40 0.21
CA GLU A 42 0.07 -1.79 0.47
C GLU A 42 -0.41 -2.70 -0.67
N ALA A 43 -1.60 -2.44 -1.21
CA ALA A 43 -2.11 -3.20 -2.35
C ALA A 43 -1.20 -3.07 -3.58
N ALA A 44 -0.67 -1.88 -3.83
CA ALA A 44 0.27 -1.66 -4.92
C ALA A 44 1.58 -2.42 -4.68
N ALA A 45 2.08 -2.43 -3.44
CA ALA A 45 3.29 -3.17 -3.09
C ALA A 45 3.09 -4.69 -3.26
N VAL A 46 1.93 -5.21 -2.84
CA VAL A 46 1.59 -6.62 -3.03
C VAL A 46 1.57 -6.95 -4.53
N ALA A 47 0.91 -6.12 -5.33
CA ALA A 47 0.82 -6.33 -6.78
C ALA A 47 2.18 -6.31 -7.46
N ALA A 48 3.09 -5.46 -6.99
CA ALA A 48 4.41 -5.30 -7.60
C ALA A 48 5.24 -6.59 -7.63
N VAL A 49 5.06 -7.47 -6.65
CA VAL A 49 5.86 -8.70 -6.51
C VAL A 49 5.05 -9.98 -6.66
N ALA A 50 3.73 -9.88 -6.80
CA ALA A 50 2.84 -11.04 -6.79
C ALA A 50 3.24 -12.13 -7.78
N ALA A 51 3.64 -11.76 -9.00
CA ALA A 51 3.98 -12.71 -10.04
C ALA A 51 5.29 -13.46 -9.79
N GLN A 52 6.10 -12.97 -8.83
CA GLN A 52 7.41 -13.55 -8.52
C GLN A 52 7.39 -14.47 -7.31
N LEU A 53 6.26 -14.55 -6.61
CA LEU A 53 6.14 -15.38 -5.41
C LEU A 53 5.72 -16.80 -5.76
N ALA A 54 6.18 -17.77 -4.98
CA ALA A 54 5.72 -19.15 -5.08
C ALA A 54 4.26 -19.26 -4.59
N PRO A 55 3.52 -20.30 -4.99
CA PRO A 55 2.08 -20.41 -4.65
C PRO A 55 1.74 -20.30 -3.16
N ASP A 56 2.62 -20.77 -2.27
CA ASP A 56 2.41 -20.69 -0.82
C ASP A 56 2.97 -19.41 -0.20
N GLU A 57 3.66 -18.61 -0.98
CA GLU A 57 4.30 -17.40 -0.46
C GLU A 57 3.41 -16.19 -0.60
N ILE A 58 3.40 -15.37 0.46
CA ILE A 58 2.75 -14.05 0.49
C ILE A 58 3.71 -13.07 1.15
N THR A 59 3.39 -11.80 1.07
CA THR A 59 4.09 -10.80 1.87
C THR A 59 3.15 -10.23 2.93
N VAL A 60 3.71 -9.89 4.08
CA VAL A 60 3.00 -9.17 5.14
C VAL A 60 3.73 -7.88 5.45
N GLY A 61 2.97 -6.84 5.77
CA GLY A 61 3.54 -5.54 6.15
C GLY A 61 4.11 -5.59 7.55
N THR A 62 5.29 -5.01 7.74
CA THR A 62 5.97 -4.96 9.03
C THR A 62 6.25 -3.56 9.50
N SER A 63 6.40 -2.60 8.59
CA SER A 63 6.69 -1.22 8.94
C SER A 63 6.28 -0.31 7.80
N VAL A 64 5.78 0.87 8.14
CA VAL A 64 5.37 1.85 7.13
C VAL A 64 5.76 3.23 7.59
N THR A 65 6.10 4.09 6.62
CA THR A 65 6.09 5.52 6.81
C THR A 65 5.15 6.10 5.77
N LEU A 66 4.34 7.07 6.15
CA LEU A 66 3.39 7.67 5.24
C LEU A 66 3.19 9.13 5.59
N GLU A 67 3.32 9.99 4.59
CA GLU A 67 2.90 11.37 4.67
C GLU A 67 1.66 11.52 3.81
N HIS A 68 0.57 11.98 4.39
CA HIS A 68 -0.68 12.26 3.70
C HIS A 68 -0.79 13.78 3.59
N ARG A 69 -0.43 14.30 2.44
CA ARG A 69 -0.20 15.73 2.26
C ARG A 69 -1.42 16.52 1.85
N ARG A 70 -2.32 15.92 1.06
CA ARG A 70 -3.48 16.62 0.49
C ARG A 70 -4.73 15.80 0.62
N ALA A 71 -5.84 16.47 0.88
CA ALA A 71 -7.14 15.85 1.01
C ALA A 71 -7.72 15.49 -0.37
N SER A 72 -8.48 14.41 -0.41
CA SER A 72 -9.19 13.97 -1.61
C SER A 72 -10.67 13.80 -1.28
N PRO A 73 -11.55 14.61 -1.87
CA PRO A 73 -13.00 14.50 -1.60
C PRO A 73 -13.59 13.27 -2.27
N VAL A 74 -14.76 12.86 -1.80
CA VAL A 74 -15.53 11.78 -2.42
C VAL A 74 -15.73 12.10 -3.91
N GLY A 75 -15.53 11.09 -4.75
CA GLY A 75 -15.65 11.19 -6.20
C GLY A 75 -14.35 11.49 -6.93
N SER A 76 -13.30 11.91 -6.23
CA SER A 76 -12.02 12.14 -6.87
C SER A 76 -11.26 10.84 -7.12
N GLY A 77 -10.51 10.79 -8.21
CA GLY A 77 -9.70 9.64 -8.58
C GLY A 77 -8.27 9.80 -8.13
N LEU A 78 -7.62 8.68 -7.82
CA LEU A 78 -6.20 8.66 -7.51
C LEU A 78 -5.56 7.39 -8.02
N VAL A 79 -4.26 7.45 -8.22
CA VAL A 79 -3.42 6.30 -8.53
C VAL A 79 -2.30 6.22 -7.51
N VAL A 80 -2.02 5.03 -7.03
CA VAL A 80 -0.91 4.80 -6.09
C VAL A 80 0.06 3.84 -6.77
N GLU A 81 1.30 4.28 -6.88
CA GLU A 81 2.38 3.53 -7.51
C GLU A 81 3.36 3.08 -6.45
N ALA A 82 3.75 1.81 -6.48
CA ALA A 82 4.76 1.27 -5.58
C ALA A 82 5.88 0.63 -6.39
N GLU A 83 7.10 0.79 -5.92
CA GLU A 83 8.29 0.23 -6.53
C GLU A 83 9.15 -0.45 -5.47
N LEU A 84 9.62 -1.65 -5.77
CA LEU A 84 10.55 -2.37 -4.92
C LEU A 84 11.92 -1.71 -5.01
N THR A 85 12.41 -1.19 -3.89
CA THR A 85 13.67 -0.42 -3.85
C THR A 85 14.80 -1.16 -3.13
N GLU A 86 14.48 -2.15 -2.31
CA GLU A 86 15.51 -2.92 -1.60
C GLU A 86 15.03 -4.35 -1.37
N VAL A 87 15.94 -5.29 -1.56
CA VAL A 87 15.72 -6.70 -1.25
C VAL A 87 16.84 -7.15 -0.31
N ASP A 88 16.47 -7.63 0.85
CA ASP A 88 17.42 -8.16 1.84
C ASP A 88 16.86 -9.49 2.34
N GLY A 89 17.24 -10.58 1.66
CA GLY A 89 16.65 -11.88 1.93
C GLY A 89 15.16 -11.88 1.71
N ARG A 90 14.38 -12.11 2.76
CA ARG A 90 12.92 -12.11 2.70
C ARG A 90 12.32 -10.74 2.99
N ARG A 91 13.14 -9.78 3.39
CA ARG A 91 12.70 -8.43 3.69
C ARG A 91 12.72 -7.59 2.42
N LEU A 92 11.61 -6.95 2.12
CA LEU A 92 11.43 -6.13 0.94
C LEU A 92 11.05 -4.71 1.37
N VAL A 93 11.65 -3.72 0.74
CA VAL A 93 11.31 -2.32 0.98
C VAL A 93 10.78 -1.72 -0.32
N PHE A 94 9.64 -1.05 -0.21
CA PHE A 94 8.99 -0.37 -1.33
C PHE A 94 8.92 1.11 -1.05
N SER A 95 9.07 1.92 -2.08
CA SER A 95 8.64 3.32 -2.05
C SER A 95 7.29 3.42 -2.74
N PHE A 96 6.45 4.34 -2.30
CA PHE A 96 5.20 4.59 -2.98
C PHE A 96 4.91 6.08 -3.08
N ILE A 97 4.11 6.42 -4.07
CA ILE A 97 3.59 7.77 -4.25
C ILE A 97 2.12 7.66 -4.66
N ALA A 98 1.29 8.51 -4.07
CA ALA A 98 -0.12 8.62 -4.40
C ALA A 98 -0.36 9.93 -5.14
N LEU A 99 -0.99 9.84 -6.31
CA LEU A 99 -1.19 10.96 -7.20
C LEU A 99 -2.69 11.16 -7.46
N ARG A 100 -3.15 12.40 -7.42
CA ARG A 100 -4.50 12.74 -7.87
C ARG A 100 -4.56 12.56 -9.38
N GLU A 101 -5.63 11.97 -9.87
CA GLU A 101 -5.87 11.93 -11.31
C GLU A 101 -6.40 13.28 -11.79
N GLU A 102 -5.77 13.81 -12.83
CA GLU A 102 -6.18 15.06 -13.47
C GLU A 102 -7.43 14.84 -14.31
N SER A 103 -7.49 13.68 -14.97
CA SER A 103 -8.66 13.19 -15.69
C SER A 103 -8.63 11.67 -15.63
N PRO A 104 -9.73 10.96 -15.90
CA PRO A 104 -9.76 9.50 -15.81
C PRO A 104 -8.59 8.85 -16.57
N GLY A 105 -7.76 8.10 -15.84
CA GLY A 105 -6.61 7.42 -16.39
C GLY A 105 -5.37 8.28 -16.59
N GLN A 106 -5.40 9.55 -16.20
CA GLN A 106 -4.30 10.50 -16.41
C GLN A 106 -3.88 11.10 -15.06
N PRO A 107 -2.88 10.53 -14.39
CA PRO A 107 -2.34 11.14 -13.17
C PRO A 107 -1.76 12.50 -13.46
N GLY A 108 -1.94 13.43 -12.54
CA GLY A 108 -1.25 14.71 -12.60
C GLY A 108 0.24 14.52 -12.36
N ASP A 109 1.07 15.29 -13.02
CA ASP A 109 2.54 15.19 -12.95
C ASP A 109 3.21 16.34 -12.18
N SER A 110 2.42 17.25 -11.62
CA SER A 110 2.96 18.35 -10.80
C SER A 110 2.91 18.00 -9.32
N ASP A 111 3.73 18.66 -8.51
CA ASP A 111 3.75 18.50 -7.05
C ASP A 111 2.36 18.71 -6.41
N GLU A 112 1.53 19.55 -7.03
CA GLU A 112 0.18 19.80 -6.57
C GLU A 112 -0.71 18.57 -6.60
N HIS A 113 -0.37 17.58 -7.42
CA HIS A 113 -1.12 16.34 -7.56
C HIS A 113 -0.63 15.24 -6.61
N VAL A 114 0.46 15.47 -5.88
CA VAL A 114 0.96 14.49 -4.92
C VAL A 114 0.09 14.53 -3.67
N LEU A 115 -0.66 13.46 -3.45
CA LEU A 115 -1.54 13.30 -2.29
C LEU A 115 -0.76 12.81 -1.08
N GLY A 116 0.23 11.99 -1.31
CA GLY A 116 1.04 11.41 -0.25
C GLY A 116 2.15 10.55 -0.81
N ALA A 117 3.04 10.14 0.06
CA ALA A 117 4.18 9.29 -0.28
C ALA A 117 4.73 8.63 0.97
N GLY A 118 5.53 7.61 0.80
CA GLY A 118 6.18 6.95 1.92
C GLY A 118 6.91 5.69 1.52
N THR A 119 7.19 4.87 2.53
CA THR A 119 7.87 3.59 2.36
C THR A 119 7.11 2.49 3.08
N ILE A 120 7.19 1.30 2.54
CA ILE A 120 6.55 0.12 3.13
C ILE A 120 7.60 -0.98 3.18
N GLU A 121 7.75 -1.58 4.36
CA GLU A 121 8.55 -2.78 4.52
C GLU A 121 7.58 -3.96 4.62
N ARG A 122 7.88 -5.00 3.85
CA ARG A 122 7.11 -6.24 3.85
C ARG A 122 8.07 -7.42 3.91
N VAL A 123 7.57 -8.55 4.42
CA VAL A 123 8.38 -9.76 4.54
C VAL A 123 7.69 -10.89 3.80
N VAL A 124 8.47 -11.64 3.01
CA VAL A 124 7.96 -12.85 2.34
C VAL A 124 7.86 -13.96 3.36
N ILE A 125 6.70 -14.57 3.46
CA ILE A 125 6.43 -15.64 4.41
C ILE A 125 5.67 -16.78 3.72
N SER A 126 5.73 -17.97 4.34
CA SER A 126 4.81 -19.04 3.99
C SER A 126 3.46 -18.76 4.65
N ARG A 127 2.42 -18.67 3.84
CA ARG A 127 1.06 -18.42 4.34
C ARG A 127 0.66 -19.44 5.41
N GLU A 128 0.91 -20.71 5.16
CA GLU A 128 0.55 -21.78 6.08
C GLU A 128 1.25 -21.64 7.43
N ARG A 129 2.57 -21.42 7.41
CA ARG A 129 3.35 -21.27 8.64
C ARG A 129 2.96 -20.02 9.41
N PHE A 130 2.71 -18.94 8.70
CA PHE A 130 2.31 -17.68 9.31
C PHE A 130 0.99 -17.82 10.05
N LEU A 131 -0.01 -18.41 9.38
CA LEU A 131 -1.32 -18.61 9.99
C LEU A 131 -1.27 -19.58 11.17
N ALA A 132 -0.45 -20.63 11.09
CA ALA A 132 -0.26 -21.56 12.19
C ALA A 132 0.30 -20.86 13.42
N ARG A 133 1.26 -19.95 13.25
CA ARG A 133 1.81 -19.17 14.36
C ARG A 133 0.80 -18.19 14.93
N ALA A 134 -0.02 -17.57 14.08
CA ALA A 134 -1.03 -16.62 14.52
C ALA A 134 -2.12 -17.30 15.36
N THR A 135 -2.47 -18.55 15.03
CA THR A 135 -3.50 -19.30 15.75
C THR A 135 -2.95 -20.04 16.97
N HIS A 136 -1.64 -20.20 17.07
CA HIS A 136 -0.95 -20.82 18.19
C HIS A 136 0.07 -19.84 18.76
N PRO A 137 -0.40 -18.79 19.48
CA PRO A 137 0.52 -17.79 20.01
C PRO A 137 1.53 -18.44 20.98
N PRO A 138 2.74 -17.88 21.09
CA PRO A 138 3.75 -18.43 21.98
C PRO A 138 3.25 -18.46 23.42
N THR A 139 3.62 -19.52 24.14
CA THR A 139 3.34 -19.59 25.57
C THR A 139 4.07 -18.45 26.27
N ALA A 140 3.42 -17.84 27.27
CA ALA A 140 4.03 -16.80 28.06
C ALA A 140 5.34 -17.31 28.70
N PRO A 141 6.40 -16.47 28.76
CA PRO A 141 7.66 -16.84 29.40
C PRO A 141 7.50 -17.10 30.89
#